data_f8431bf813eafda433ba2bcc34bfd5f9
#
_entry.id   f8431bf813eafda433ba2bcc34bfd5f9
#
_cell.length_a   1.000
_cell.length_b   1.000
_cell.length_c   1.000
_cell.angle_alpha   90.00
_cell.angle_beta   90.00
_cell.angle_gamma   90.00
#
_symmetry.space_group_name_H-M   'P 1'
#
loop_
_entity.id
_entity.type
_entity.pdbx_description
1 polymer ?
#
loop_
_entity_poly.entity_id
_entity_poly.type
_entity_poly.pdbx_seq_one_letter_code
_entity_poly.pdbx_strand_id
1 'polypeptide(L)'
;VRHLAEVTPASFVAFDLLALDDASLMDEPQRARRDALTAALRDVRPPVFTAPATDDLAQAEDWFDRFEGAGLDGVVAKPHELGYRPGERALVKVKHERTADCVVAGLRQHKSGPVVGSLLLGLYDGSGRLQHVGVCASFPMRRRAQLMEELAPLLMESVAGHPWQEWASEEAQASGRLPGGPSRWTGKKDLSWLPLRPERVLEVAYDHMQGDRFRHTAQFRRWRPDREPESCTYAQLEEPVRYDLADFLASGRVGG
;
A
#
# COMPACT_ATOMS: atom_id res chain seq x y z
N VAL A 1 -16.10 -11.30 16.59
CA VAL A 1 -16.73 -10.24 15.75
C VAL A 1 -17.30 -9.14 16.64
N ARG A 2 -18.19 -9.42 17.63
CA ARG A 2 -18.80 -8.38 18.49
C ARG A 2 -17.77 -7.52 19.22
N HIS A 3 -16.79 -8.13 19.89
CA HIS A 3 -15.71 -7.41 20.60
C HIS A 3 -14.89 -6.49 19.67
N LEU A 4 -14.57 -6.93 18.46
CA LEU A 4 -13.87 -6.08 17.48
C LEU A 4 -14.74 -4.91 17.01
N ALA A 5 -16.05 -5.09 16.88
CA ALA A 5 -16.96 -4.01 16.49
C ALA A 5 -17.12 -2.95 17.59
N GLU A 6 -16.94 -3.34 18.86
CA GLU A 6 -16.96 -2.41 20.01
C GLU A 6 -15.64 -1.63 20.13
N VAL A 7 -14.49 -2.31 19.93
CA VAL A 7 -13.15 -1.71 20.08
C VAL A 7 -12.72 -0.93 18.85
N THR A 8 -13.18 -1.36 17.65
CA THR A 8 -12.86 -0.72 16.37
C THR A 8 -14.15 -0.61 15.55
N PRO A 9 -15.01 0.36 15.87
CA PRO A 9 -16.27 0.56 15.15
C PRO A 9 -15.99 0.96 13.71
N ALA A 10 -16.77 0.38 12.77
CA ALA A 10 -16.68 0.70 11.36
C ALA A 10 -17.60 1.88 11.02
N SER A 11 -17.15 2.74 10.12
CA SER A 11 -17.97 3.78 9.50
C SER A 11 -18.27 3.42 8.03
N PHE A 12 -19.45 3.78 7.57
CA PHE A 12 -19.84 3.67 6.17
C PHE A 12 -19.71 5.04 5.49
N VAL A 13 -18.90 5.12 4.43
CA VAL A 13 -18.69 6.37 3.68
C VAL A 13 -19.21 6.18 2.26
N ALA A 14 -20.34 6.80 1.93
CA ALA A 14 -20.92 6.76 0.61
C ALA A 14 -20.24 7.79 -0.30
N PHE A 15 -19.85 7.39 -1.51
CA PHE A 15 -19.13 8.23 -2.47
C PHE A 15 -19.78 8.27 -3.86
N ASP A 16 -20.82 7.47 -4.11
CA ASP A 16 -21.65 7.48 -5.31
C ASP A 16 -22.99 6.83 -5.01
N LEU A 17 -24.02 7.09 -5.83
CA LEU A 17 -25.34 6.47 -5.74
C LEU A 17 -25.72 5.89 -7.11
N LEU A 18 -25.81 4.57 -7.21
CA LEU A 18 -26.05 3.86 -8.48
C LEU A 18 -27.49 3.45 -8.67
N ALA A 19 -28.26 3.42 -7.58
CA ALA A 19 -29.71 3.17 -7.61
C ALA A 19 -30.36 3.82 -6.39
N LEU A 20 -31.60 4.23 -6.53
CA LEU A 20 -32.46 4.71 -5.46
C LEU A 20 -33.85 4.10 -5.65
N ASP A 21 -34.35 3.41 -4.62
CA ASP A 21 -35.53 2.57 -4.70
C ASP A 21 -35.43 1.58 -5.90
N ASP A 22 -36.38 1.60 -6.81
CA ASP A 22 -36.36 0.74 -8.00
C ASP A 22 -35.73 1.41 -9.24
N ALA A 23 -35.23 2.63 -9.12
CA ALA A 23 -34.65 3.39 -10.22
C ALA A 23 -33.12 3.23 -10.29
N SER A 24 -32.59 2.81 -11.45
CA SER A 24 -31.15 2.84 -11.75
C SER A 24 -30.72 4.27 -12.08
N LEU A 25 -29.61 4.71 -11.47
CA LEU A 25 -28.98 5.99 -11.75
C LEU A 25 -27.66 5.83 -12.51
N MET A 26 -27.32 4.63 -12.96
CA MET A 26 -25.99 4.35 -13.54
C MET A 26 -25.74 5.15 -14.83
N ASP A 27 -26.76 5.42 -15.62
CA ASP A 27 -26.63 6.20 -16.85
C ASP A 27 -26.70 7.72 -16.62
N GLU A 28 -27.11 8.13 -15.41
CA GLU A 28 -27.18 9.54 -15.06
C GLU A 28 -25.78 10.16 -14.94
N PRO A 29 -25.64 11.47 -15.24
CA PRO A 29 -24.40 12.21 -15.01
C PRO A 29 -23.92 12.11 -13.55
N GLN A 30 -22.60 12.09 -13.34
CA GLN A 30 -22.01 11.99 -12.00
C GLN A 30 -22.54 13.07 -11.05
N ARG A 31 -22.72 14.31 -11.53
CA ARG A 31 -23.29 15.41 -10.72
C ARG A 31 -24.71 15.07 -10.24
N ALA A 32 -25.58 14.54 -11.11
CA ALA A 32 -26.94 14.18 -10.72
C ALA A 32 -26.97 13.05 -9.69
N ARG A 33 -26.08 12.04 -9.84
CA ARG A 33 -25.93 10.97 -8.85
C ARG A 33 -25.41 11.51 -7.52
N ARG A 34 -24.51 12.51 -7.55
CA ARG A 34 -23.97 13.18 -6.35
C ARG A 34 -25.07 13.96 -5.64
N ASP A 35 -25.89 14.72 -6.36
CA ASP A 35 -27.01 15.47 -5.78
C ASP A 35 -28.03 14.52 -5.14
N ALA A 36 -28.37 13.42 -5.83
CA ALA A 36 -29.24 12.38 -5.30
C ALA A 36 -28.68 11.73 -4.04
N LEU A 37 -27.37 11.41 -4.01
CA LEU A 37 -26.68 10.89 -2.83
C LEU A 37 -26.78 11.85 -1.64
N THR A 38 -26.50 13.12 -1.89
CA THR A 38 -26.54 14.17 -0.84
C THR A 38 -27.96 14.35 -0.30
N ALA A 39 -28.96 14.28 -1.17
CA ALA A 39 -30.35 14.37 -0.76
C ALA A 39 -30.79 13.13 0.04
N ALA A 40 -30.42 11.92 -0.42
CA ALA A 40 -30.78 10.66 0.24
C ALA A 40 -30.17 10.51 1.64
N LEU A 41 -28.97 11.09 1.86
CA LEU A 41 -28.24 10.99 3.13
C LEU A 41 -28.28 12.27 3.98
N ARG A 42 -29.14 13.25 3.65
CA ARG A 42 -29.20 14.55 4.35
C ARG A 42 -29.38 14.43 5.86
N ASP A 43 -30.25 13.54 6.30
CA ASP A 43 -30.65 13.38 7.70
C ASP A 43 -29.98 12.17 8.39
N VAL A 44 -29.05 11.53 7.70
CA VAL A 44 -28.35 10.35 8.22
C VAL A 44 -27.26 10.79 9.20
N ARG A 45 -27.15 10.06 10.29
CA ARG A 45 -26.18 10.33 11.38
C ARG A 45 -25.02 9.35 11.38
N PRO A 46 -23.89 9.70 12.00
CA PRO A 46 -22.80 8.75 12.23
C PRO A 46 -23.31 7.42 12.78
N PRO A 47 -22.75 6.29 12.36
CA PRO A 47 -21.49 6.12 11.63
C PRO A 47 -21.63 6.09 10.09
N VAL A 48 -22.68 6.68 9.51
CA VAL A 48 -22.85 6.79 8.06
C VAL A 48 -22.52 8.21 7.62
N PHE A 49 -21.67 8.34 6.59
CA PHE A 49 -21.18 9.61 6.09
C PHE A 49 -21.26 9.66 4.56
N THR A 50 -21.29 10.88 4.03
CA THR A 50 -21.08 11.11 2.60
C THR A 50 -19.64 11.59 2.40
N ALA A 51 -18.89 10.97 1.46
CA ALA A 51 -17.55 11.40 1.13
C ALA A 51 -17.56 12.89 0.70
N PRO A 52 -16.70 13.74 1.22
CA PRO A 52 -16.57 15.12 0.77
C PRO A 52 -16.27 15.22 -0.72
N ALA A 53 -16.75 16.25 -1.37
CA ALA A 53 -16.47 16.56 -2.77
C ALA A 53 -16.39 18.08 -2.94
N THR A 54 -15.55 18.52 -3.86
CA THR A 54 -15.37 19.93 -4.21
C THR A 54 -15.05 20.08 -5.69
N ASP A 55 -15.41 21.22 -6.26
CA ASP A 55 -15.01 21.68 -7.59
C ASP A 55 -13.88 22.71 -7.51
N ASP A 56 -13.50 23.11 -6.31
CA ASP A 56 -12.39 24.03 -6.06
C ASP A 56 -11.08 23.25 -6.02
N LEU A 57 -10.19 23.55 -6.97
CA LEU A 57 -8.88 22.93 -7.08
C LEU A 57 -8.01 23.18 -5.83
N ALA A 58 -8.03 24.40 -5.29
CA ALA A 58 -7.23 24.74 -4.11
C ALA A 58 -7.70 23.94 -2.87
N GLN A 59 -9.01 23.74 -2.73
CA GLN A 59 -9.55 22.87 -1.69
C GLN A 59 -9.19 21.39 -1.91
N ALA A 60 -9.20 20.92 -3.15
CA ALA A 60 -8.81 19.56 -3.46
C ALA A 60 -7.32 19.31 -3.19
N GLU A 61 -6.44 20.28 -3.47
CA GLU A 61 -5.01 20.25 -3.14
C GLU A 61 -4.79 20.26 -1.62
N ASP A 62 -5.49 21.13 -0.87
CA ASP A 62 -5.44 21.15 0.60
C ASP A 62 -5.88 19.79 1.19
N TRP A 63 -6.92 19.18 0.65
CA TRP A 63 -7.36 17.84 1.03
C TRP A 63 -6.34 16.77 0.70
N PHE A 64 -5.74 16.84 -0.48
CA PHE A 64 -4.71 15.92 -0.89
C PHE A 64 -3.55 15.90 0.12
N ASP A 65 -3.04 17.07 0.52
CA ASP A 65 -1.91 17.20 1.43
C ASP A 65 -2.26 16.77 2.88
N ARG A 66 -3.47 17.06 3.35
CA ARG A 66 -3.85 16.81 4.75
C ARG A 66 -4.43 15.43 5.03
N PHE A 67 -5.14 14.83 4.08
CA PHE A 67 -5.89 13.59 4.36
C PHE A 67 -5.07 12.33 4.41
N GLU A 68 -3.85 12.38 4.00
CA GLU A 68 -2.90 11.31 4.19
C GLU A 68 -2.86 10.87 5.67
N GLY A 69 -2.88 11.84 6.58
CA GLY A 69 -2.93 11.61 8.02
C GLY A 69 -4.23 10.99 8.56
N ALA A 70 -5.34 11.08 7.81
CA ALA A 70 -6.61 10.45 8.16
C ALA A 70 -6.75 9.02 7.59
N GLY A 71 -5.69 8.46 6.99
CA GLY A 71 -5.70 7.13 6.38
C GLY A 71 -6.32 7.09 4.99
N LEU A 72 -6.51 8.25 4.35
CA LEU A 72 -6.94 8.38 2.97
C LEU A 72 -5.71 8.51 2.06
N ASP A 73 -5.70 7.78 0.94
CA ASP A 73 -4.53 7.64 0.08
C ASP A 73 -4.54 8.59 -1.13
N GLY A 74 -5.42 9.59 -1.14
CA GLY A 74 -5.51 10.57 -2.20
C GLY A 74 -6.93 10.98 -2.57
N VAL A 75 -7.07 11.63 -3.72
CA VAL A 75 -8.33 12.13 -4.24
C VAL A 75 -8.71 11.43 -5.55
N VAL A 76 -10.01 11.42 -5.87
CA VAL A 76 -10.54 10.86 -7.13
C VAL A 76 -11.27 11.95 -7.89
N ALA A 77 -10.71 12.38 -9.02
CA ALA A 77 -11.38 13.30 -9.93
C ALA A 77 -12.38 12.53 -10.81
N LYS A 78 -13.62 13.02 -10.83
CA LYS A 78 -14.75 12.43 -11.56
C LYS A 78 -15.33 13.47 -12.50
N PRO A 79 -15.35 13.26 -13.84
CA PRO A 79 -16.02 14.17 -14.76
C PRO A 79 -17.53 14.28 -14.46
N HIS A 80 -18.06 15.48 -14.38
CA HIS A 80 -19.44 15.75 -13.99
C HIS A 80 -20.49 15.11 -14.88
N GLU A 81 -20.25 15.09 -16.18
CA GLU A 81 -21.19 14.55 -17.19
C GLU A 81 -21.05 13.04 -17.43
N LEU A 82 -20.17 12.38 -16.69
CA LEU A 82 -19.89 10.97 -16.91
C LEU A 82 -20.92 10.08 -16.21
N GLY A 83 -21.60 9.21 -16.96
CA GLY A 83 -22.34 8.07 -16.42
C GLY A 83 -21.41 7.06 -15.75
N TYR A 84 -21.96 6.14 -14.98
CA TYR A 84 -21.16 5.08 -14.36
C TYR A 84 -20.64 4.10 -15.42
N ARG A 85 -19.32 3.86 -15.45
CA ARG A 85 -18.66 3.02 -16.45
C ARG A 85 -17.93 1.85 -15.77
N PRO A 86 -18.62 0.72 -15.53
CA PRO A 86 -18.02 -0.43 -14.87
C PRO A 86 -16.93 -1.06 -15.74
N GLY A 87 -15.76 -1.32 -15.13
CA GLY A 87 -14.61 -1.92 -15.83
C GLY A 87 -13.77 -0.97 -16.66
N GLU A 88 -14.17 0.29 -16.84
CA GLU A 88 -13.41 1.31 -17.54
C GLU A 88 -12.58 2.17 -16.60
N ARG A 89 -11.42 2.68 -17.09
CA ARG A 89 -10.60 3.65 -16.37
C ARG A 89 -11.05 5.08 -16.69
N ALA A 90 -12.30 5.38 -16.37
CA ALA A 90 -12.93 6.67 -16.68
C ALA A 90 -12.70 7.75 -15.60
N LEU A 91 -12.15 7.38 -14.45
CA LEU A 91 -11.85 8.26 -13.33
C LEU A 91 -10.35 8.41 -13.15
N VAL A 92 -9.91 9.57 -12.67
CA VAL A 92 -8.51 9.84 -12.35
C VAL A 92 -8.30 9.77 -10.84
N LYS A 93 -7.50 8.82 -10.39
CA LYS A 93 -7.08 8.73 -8.99
C LYS A 93 -5.69 9.35 -8.83
N VAL A 94 -5.61 10.40 -8.02
CA VAL A 94 -4.36 11.07 -7.64
C VAL A 94 -3.99 10.59 -6.24
N LYS A 95 -2.81 9.99 -6.11
CA LYS A 95 -2.27 9.43 -4.85
C LYS A 95 -0.92 10.02 -4.53
N HIS A 96 -0.60 10.10 -3.25
CA HIS A 96 0.78 10.32 -2.83
C HIS A 96 1.67 9.17 -3.28
N GLU A 97 2.83 9.50 -3.80
CA GLU A 97 3.88 8.55 -4.09
C GLU A 97 5.00 8.73 -3.06
N ARG A 98 5.11 7.78 -2.17
CA ARG A 98 6.18 7.71 -1.18
C ARG A 98 7.30 6.84 -1.71
N THR A 99 8.54 7.21 -1.43
CA THR A 99 9.69 6.39 -1.73
C THR A 99 10.46 6.03 -0.46
N ALA A 100 11.15 4.90 -0.52
CA ALA A 100 12.07 4.46 0.53
C ALA A 100 13.28 3.77 -0.09
N ASP A 101 14.43 3.97 0.52
CA ASP A 101 15.65 3.23 0.20
C ASP A 101 15.70 1.97 1.08
N CYS A 102 15.60 0.81 0.45
CA CYS A 102 15.54 -0.47 1.13
C CYS A 102 16.74 -1.34 0.79
N VAL A 103 17.21 -2.09 1.76
CA VAL A 103 18.23 -3.12 1.57
C VAL A 103 17.60 -4.33 0.89
N VAL A 104 18.24 -4.86 -0.15
CA VAL A 104 17.84 -6.11 -0.79
C VAL A 104 18.57 -7.25 -0.10
N ALA A 105 17.85 -8.04 0.69
CA ALA A 105 18.43 -9.11 1.51
C ALA A 105 18.06 -10.52 1.04
N GLY A 106 17.20 -10.64 0.04
CA GLY A 106 16.84 -11.94 -0.55
C GLY A 106 16.06 -11.79 -1.83
N LEU A 107 15.89 -12.90 -2.52
CA LEU A 107 15.02 -12.97 -3.69
C LEU A 107 14.21 -14.27 -3.71
N ARG A 108 13.07 -14.25 -4.39
CA ARG A 108 12.34 -15.44 -4.79
C ARG A 108 12.46 -15.64 -6.29
N GLN A 109 12.56 -16.88 -6.70
CA GLN A 109 12.54 -17.23 -8.10
C GLN A 109 11.13 -17.11 -8.68
N HIS A 110 11.05 -16.81 -9.95
CA HIS A 110 9.79 -16.79 -10.68
C HIS A 110 9.39 -18.21 -11.07
N LYS A 111 8.08 -18.50 -11.09
CA LYS A 111 7.54 -19.81 -11.49
C LYS A 111 7.93 -20.27 -12.90
N SER A 112 8.37 -19.37 -13.76
CA SER A 112 8.76 -19.66 -15.16
C SER A 112 10.23 -20.03 -15.32
N GLY A 113 11.00 -20.14 -14.23
CA GLY A 113 12.42 -20.54 -14.30
C GLY A 113 13.34 -19.73 -13.38
N PRO A 114 14.67 -19.86 -13.58
CA PRO A 114 15.69 -19.30 -12.68
C PRO A 114 15.87 -17.78 -12.92
N VAL A 115 14.80 -17.01 -12.83
CA VAL A 115 14.80 -15.55 -12.93
C VAL A 115 14.13 -14.97 -11.69
N VAL A 116 14.38 -13.68 -11.38
CA VAL A 116 13.83 -13.03 -10.20
C VAL A 116 12.31 -12.96 -10.26
N GLY A 117 11.64 -13.54 -9.29
CA GLY A 117 10.20 -13.39 -9.05
C GLY A 117 9.88 -12.13 -8.26
N SER A 118 10.54 -11.95 -7.13
CA SER A 118 10.46 -10.77 -6.28
C SER A 118 11.74 -10.59 -5.48
N LEU A 119 12.03 -9.36 -5.10
CA LEU A 119 13.09 -8.99 -4.16
C LEU A 119 12.50 -8.82 -2.76
N LEU A 120 13.19 -9.33 -1.76
CA LEU A 120 12.83 -9.19 -0.35
C LEU A 120 13.58 -7.97 0.22
N LEU A 121 12.83 -7.05 0.78
CA LEU A 121 13.31 -5.73 1.21
C LEU A 121 13.41 -5.65 2.72
N GLY A 122 14.47 -5.00 3.20
CA GLY A 122 14.70 -4.75 4.61
C GLY A 122 14.96 -3.29 4.93
N LEU A 123 14.63 -2.91 6.17
CA LEU A 123 15.02 -1.66 6.81
C LEU A 123 15.63 -1.97 8.18
N TYR A 124 16.64 -1.21 8.59
CA TYR A 124 17.22 -1.34 9.92
C TYR A 124 16.34 -0.68 10.97
N ASP A 125 16.09 -1.39 12.06
CA ASP A 125 15.39 -0.85 13.23
C ASP A 125 16.33 -0.07 14.16
N GLY A 126 15.78 0.54 15.20
CA GLY A 126 16.54 1.30 16.19
C GLY A 126 17.56 0.47 17.00
N SER A 127 17.53 -0.85 16.91
CA SER A 127 18.53 -1.76 17.52
C SER A 127 19.62 -2.20 16.53
N GLY A 128 19.58 -1.71 15.29
CA GLY A 128 20.52 -2.07 14.24
C GLY A 128 20.24 -3.44 13.60
N ARG A 129 19.04 -4.02 13.79
CA ARG A 129 18.64 -5.29 13.15
C ARG A 129 17.90 -5.01 11.86
N LEU A 130 18.24 -5.75 10.80
CA LEU A 130 17.56 -5.68 9.52
C LEU A 130 16.20 -6.39 9.61
N GLN A 131 15.12 -5.62 9.58
CA GLN A 131 13.75 -6.11 9.59
C GLN A 131 13.21 -6.23 8.16
N HIS A 132 12.40 -7.26 7.89
CA HIS A 132 11.75 -7.38 6.60
C HIS A 132 10.57 -6.42 6.49
N VAL A 133 10.65 -5.46 5.56
CA VAL A 133 9.63 -4.41 5.37
C VAL A 133 8.64 -4.71 4.24
N GLY A 134 9.01 -5.55 3.29
CA GLY A 134 8.12 -5.87 2.17
C GLY A 134 8.82 -6.54 1.00
N VAL A 135 8.12 -6.60 -0.12
CA VAL A 135 8.65 -7.18 -1.36
C VAL A 135 8.52 -6.19 -2.52
N CYS A 136 9.50 -6.21 -3.42
CA CYS A 136 9.41 -5.56 -4.71
C CYS A 136 9.21 -6.61 -5.80
N ALA A 137 8.20 -6.45 -6.64
CA ALA A 137 7.85 -7.41 -7.70
C ALA A 137 7.31 -6.67 -8.94
N SER A 138 6.59 -7.39 -9.80
CA SER A 138 5.97 -6.82 -11.02
C SER A 138 7.00 -6.38 -12.08
N PHE A 139 8.10 -7.15 -12.20
CA PHE A 139 9.10 -6.91 -13.22
C PHE A 139 8.69 -7.51 -14.58
N PRO A 140 8.95 -6.84 -15.71
CA PRO A 140 8.92 -7.45 -17.03
C PRO A 140 9.92 -8.62 -17.11
N MET A 141 9.66 -9.64 -17.92
CA MET A 141 10.52 -10.85 -18.02
C MET A 141 11.99 -10.54 -18.31
N ARG A 142 12.25 -9.59 -19.23
CA ARG A 142 13.61 -9.13 -19.51
C ARG A 142 14.32 -8.62 -18.25
N ARG A 143 13.62 -7.80 -17.44
CA ARG A 143 14.19 -7.23 -16.21
C ARG A 143 14.44 -8.30 -15.16
N ARG A 144 13.60 -9.34 -15.09
CA ARG A 144 13.80 -10.48 -14.17
C ARG A 144 15.11 -11.23 -14.43
N ALA A 145 15.45 -11.45 -15.70
CA ALA A 145 16.71 -12.09 -16.09
C ALA A 145 17.91 -11.19 -15.72
N GLN A 146 17.86 -9.92 -16.08
CA GLN A 146 18.91 -8.93 -15.73
C GLN A 146 19.13 -8.85 -14.22
N LEU A 147 18.06 -8.78 -13.42
CA LEU A 147 18.16 -8.76 -11.96
C LEU A 147 18.82 -10.03 -11.41
N MET A 148 18.59 -11.19 -12.02
CA MET A 148 19.26 -12.42 -11.60
C MET A 148 20.77 -12.35 -11.85
N GLU A 149 21.18 -11.84 -13.02
CA GLU A 149 22.60 -11.64 -13.35
C GLU A 149 23.26 -10.60 -12.43
N GLU A 150 22.58 -9.47 -12.18
CA GLU A 150 23.07 -8.40 -11.30
C GLU A 150 23.23 -8.86 -9.83
N LEU A 151 22.39 -9.79 -9.37
CA LEU A 151 22.36 -10.25 -7.97
C LEU A 151 23.08 -11.59 -7.76
N ALA A 152 23.40 -12.32 -8.82
CA ALA A 152 24.11 -13.61 -8.71
C ALA A 152 25.39 -13.54 -7.86
N PRO A 153 26.24 -12.48 -7.94
CA PRO A 153 27.42 -12.39 -7.08
C PRO A 153 27.14 -12.26 -5.58
N LEU A 154 25.91 -11.88 -5.22
CA LEU A 154 25.49 -11.69 -3.83
C LEU A 154 24.78 -12.90 -3.25
N LEU A 155 24.46 -13.93 -4.07
CA LEU A 155 23.82 -15.14 -3.58
C LEU A 155 24.68 -15.83 -2.52
N MET A 156 24.03 -16.22 -1.43
CA MET A 156 24.63 -17.01 -0.37
C MET A 156 24.25 -18.49 -0.55
N GLU A 157 25.20 -19.39 -0.28
CA GLU A 157 24.95 -20.84 -0.35
C GLU A 157 23.96 -21.33 0.71
N SER A 158 23.93 -20.63 1.84
CA SER A 158 23.01 -20.93 2.93
C SER A 158 22.60 -19.66 3.66
N VAL A 159 21.59 -19.76 4.52
CA VAL A 159 21.13 -18.67 5.39
C VAL A 159 22.03 -18.45 6.61
N ALA A 160 23.05 -19.29 6.82
CA ALA A 160 23.97 -19.16 7.94
C ALA A 160 24.73 -17.81 7.89
N GLY A 161 24.68 -17.05 8.97
CA GLY A 161 25.26 -15.70 9.05
C GLY A 161 24.44 -14.61 8.38
N HIS A 162 23.31 -14.92 7.76
CA HIS A 162 22.39 -13.93 7.22
C HIS A 162 21.60 -13.24 8.33
N PRO A 163 21.30 -11.92 8.25
CA PRO A 163 20.52 -11.20 9.27
C PRO A 163 19.13 -11.84 9.55
N TRP A 164 18.60 -12.58 8.60
CA TRP A 164 17.30 -13.28 8.70
C TRP A 164 17.45 -14.77 8.99
N GLN A 165 18.59 -15.24 9.49
CA GLN A 165 18.84 -16.64 9.77
C GLN A 165 17.80 -17.25 10.72
N GLU A 166 17.42 -16.52 11.77
CA GLU A 166 16.44 -16.98 12.77
C GLU A 166 15.05 -17.17 12.16
N TRP A 167 14.75 -16.50 11.05
CA TRP A 167 13.46 -16.57 10.39
C TRP A 167 13.36 -17.70 9.35
N ALA A 168 14.46 -18.36 9.05
CA ALA A 168 14.48 -19.49 8.13
C ALA A 168 14.04 -20.80 8.79
N SER A 169 13.80 -20.83 10.11
CA SER A 169 13.32 -22.02 10.82
C SER A 169 11.83 -22.28 10.52
N GLU A 170 11.44 -23.57 10.48
CA GLU A 170 10.04 -23.97 10.28
C GLU A 170 9.10 -23.40 11.39
N GLU A 171 9.58 -23.30 12.61
CA GLU A 171 8.84 -22.75 13.75
C GLU A 171 8.55 -21.25 13.59
N ALA A 172 9.54 -20.51 13.11
CA ALA A 172 9.36 -19.11 12.77
C ALA A 172 8.38 -18.96 11.60
N GLN A 173 8.42 -19.85 10.58
CA GLN A 173 7.48 -19.87 9.46
C GLN A 173 6.04 -20.14 9.89
N ALA A 174 5.83 -20.98 10.88
CA ALA A 174 4.51 -21.26 11.45
C ALA A 174 3.89 -20.05 12.15
N SER A 175 4.68 -19.12 12.67
CA SER A 175 4.21 -17.91 13.37
C SER A 175 3.65 -16.82 12.45
N GLY A 176 3.77 -16.96 11.13
CA GLY A 176 3.22 -16.04 10.13
C GLY A 176 3.88 -14.65 10.07
N ARG A 177 4.98 -14.42 10.82
CA ARG A 177 5.67 -13.12 10.89
C ARG A 177 6.85 -12.96 9.94
N LEU A 178 7.08 -13.94 9.06
CA LEU A 178 8.26 -14.01 8.22
C LEU A 178 8.16 -13.26 6.92
N PRO A 179 9.32 -12.98 6.30
CA PRO A 179 9.39 -12.55 4.92
C PRO A 179 8.63 -13.52 4.01
N GLY A 180 7.35 -13.23 3.74
CA GLY A 180 6.50 -14.05 2.92
C GLY A 180 5.87 -15.25 3.61
N GLY A 181 5.63 -15.20 4.90
CA GLY A 181 4.80 -16.17 5.59
C GLY A 181 3.41 -16.31 4.94
N PRO A 182 2.73 -17.45 5.09
CA PRO A 182 1.42 -17.70 4.50
C PRO A 182 0.41 -16.64 4.96
N SER A 183 -0.23 -15.97 4.03
CA SER A 183 -1.38 -15.12 4.27
C SER A 183 -2.64 -15.82 3.76
N ARG A 184 -3.82 -15.34 4.16
CA ARG A 184 -5.10 -15.84 3.62
C ARG A 184 -5.16 -15.82 2.08
N TRP A 185 -4.32 -14.98 1.46
CA TRP A 185 -4.27 -14.75 0.02
C TRP A 185 -3.17 -15.53 -0.70
N THR A 186 -2.20 -16.09 0.03
CA THR A 186 -1.06 -16.79 -0.58
C THR A 186 -1.36 -18.25 -0.91
N GLY A 187 -2.34 -18.87 -0.28
CA GLY A 187 -2.72 -20.26 -0.51
C GLY A 187 -1.51 -21.21 -0.36
N LYS A 188 -1.39 -22.17 -1.31
CA LYS A 188 -0.28 -23.14 -1.38
C LYS A 188 0.93 -22.65 -2.18
N LYS A 189 1.20 -21.33 -2.24
CA LYS A 189 2.38 -20.82 -2.95
C LYS A 189 3.65 -21.19 -2.22
N ASP A 190 4.65 -21.63 -2.98
CA ASP A 190 6.01 -21.75 -2.48
C ASP A 190 6.55 -20.36 -2.13
N LEU A 191 6.89 -20.17 -0.86
CA LEU A 191 7.41 -18.92 -0.32
C LEU A 191 8.90 -19.02 -0.01
N SER A 192 9.57 -20.10 -0.44
CA SER A 192 11.02 -20.24 -0.34
C SER A 192 11.73 -19.05 -0.98
N TRP A 193 12.89 -18.70 -0.47
CA TRP A 193 13.69 -17.60 -0.94
C TRP A 193 15.17 -17.92 -0.90
N LEU A 194 15.93 -17.24 -1.73
CA LEU A 194 17.39 -17.34 -1.78
C LEU A 194 17.97 -16.15 -1.01
N PRO A 195 18.86 -16.39 -0.02
CA PRO A 195 19.50 -15.33 0.75
C PRO A 195 20.52 -14.59 -0.13
N LEU A 196 20.55 -13.26 0.05
CA LEU A 196 21.54 -12.37 -0.57
C LEU A 196 22.34 -11.68 0.53
N ARG A 197 23.65 -11.48 0.31
CA ARG A 197 24.39 -10.56 1.15
C ARG A 197 23.73 -9.18 1.05
N PRO A 198 23.38 -8.54 2.18
CA PRO A 198 22.59 -7.30 2.21
C PRO A 198 23.43 -6.06 1.87
N GLU A 199 24.06 -6.07 0.69
CA GLU A 199 25.01 -5.05 0.22
C GLU A 199 24.41 -4.10 -0.83
N ARG A 200 23.20 -4.38 -1.33
CA ARG A 200 22.55 -3.55 -2.35
C ARG A 200 21.36 -2.80 -1.79
N VAL A 201 21.31 -1.53 -2.13
CA VAL A 201 20.19 -0.64 -1.79
C VAL A 201 19.36 -0.35 -3.03
N LEU A 202 18.05 -0.39 -2.85
CA LEU A 202 17.03 -0.18 -3.88
C LEU A 202 16.05 0.91 -3.42
N GLU A 203 15.90 1.96 -4.21
CA GLU A 203 14.77 2.90 -4.05
C GLU A 203 13.50 2.26 -4.60
N VAL A 204 12.48 2.23 -3.76
CA VAL A 204 11.15 1.73 -4.11
C VAL A 204 10.08 2.78 -3.87
N ALA A 205 9.03 2.78 -4.72
CA ALA A 205 7.79 3.45 -4.35
C ALA A 205 6.88 2.49 -3.59
N TYR A 206 6.21 3.00 -2.56
CA TYR A 206 5.25 2.25 -1.76
C TYR A 206 3.99 3.08 -1.47
N ASP A 207 2.86 2.43 -1.21
CA ASP A 207 1.59 3.12 -0.94
C ASP A 207 1.56 3.66 0.50
N HIS A 208 1.58 2.77 1.48
CA HIS A 208 1.60 3.11 2.91
C HIS A 208 2.05 1.92 3.76
N MET A 209 2.39 2.22 5.00
CA MET A 209 2.77 1.23 5.99
C MET A 209 1.54 0.59 6.65
N GLN A 210 1.64 -0.69 6.96
CA GLN A 210 0.73 -1.41 7.85
C GLN A 210 1.54 -2.02 8.98
N GLY A 211 1.57 -1.34 10.12
CA GLY A 211 2.54 -1.61 11.18
C GLY A 211 3.95 -1.30 10.66
N ASP A 212 4.84 -2.26 10.76
CA ASP A 212 6.25 -2.21 10.36
C ASP A 212 6.52 -2.64 8.91
N ARG A 213 5.48 -2.86 8.09
CA ARG A 213 5.60 -3.37 6.71
C ARG A 213 4.83 -2.55 5.70
N PHE A 214 5.30 -2.58 4.45
CA PHE A 214 4.51 -2.10 3.32
C PHE A 214 3.24 -2.94 3.17
N ARG A 215 2.10 -2.29 3.09
CA ARG A 215 0.80 -2.97 2.91
C ARG A 215 0.71 -3.72 1.59
N HIS A 216 1.29 -3.16 0.54
CA HIS A 216 1.28 -3.71 -0.80
C HIS A 216 2.70 -3.92 -1.33
N THR A 217 2.81 -4.65 -2.45
CA THR A 217 4.06 -4.84 -3.16
C THR A 217 4.62 -3.49 -3.62
N ALA A 218 5.85 -3.19 -3.21
CA ALA A 218 6.57 -1.99 -3.60
C ALA A 218 7.01 -2.07 -5.08
N GLN A 219 7.20 -0.92 -5.70
CA GLN A 219 7.60 -0.79 -7.10
C GLN A 219 9.06 -0.36 -7.19
N PHE A 220 9.83 -1.04 -8.04
CA PHE A 220 11.22 -0.71 -8.33
C PHE A 220 11.32 0.68 -8.96
N ARG A 221 12.20 1.54 -8.41
CA ARG A 221 12.57 2.82 -9.00
C ARG A 221 13.97 2.76 -9.60
N ARG A 222 14.98 2.63 -8.77
CA ARG A 222 16.38 2.55 -9.18
C ARG A 222 17.26 1.92 -8.11
N TRP A 223 18.42 1.45 -8.51
CA TRP A 223 19.47 1.12 -7.57
C TRP A 223 20.06 2.38 -6.94
N ARG A 224 20.46 2.27 -5.68
CA ARG A 224 21.10 3.36 -4.90
C ARG A 224 22.52 2.94 -4.49
N PRO A 225 23.48 2.97 -5.45
CA PRO A 225 24.88 2.66 -5.14
C PRO A 225 25.56 3.73 -4.28
N ASP A 226 24.90 4.87 -4.12
CA ASP A 226 25.30 6.03 -3.31
C ASP A 226 24.85 5.91 -1.83
N ARG A 227 24.12 4.85 -1.47
CA ARG A 227 23.57 4.64 -0.12
C ARG A 227 24.19 3.43 0.54
N GLU A 228 24.68 3.63 1.77
CA GLU A 228 25.13 2.52 2.62
C GLU A 228 23.90 1.76 3.16
N PRO A 229 23.94 0.41 3.17
CA PRO A 229 22.81 -0.41 3.63
C PRO A 229 22.34 -0.03 5.05
N GLU A 230 23.24 0.19 5.98
CA GLU A 230 22.96 0.52 7.38
C GLU A 230 22.26 1.87 7.55
N SER A 231 22.36 2.76 6.55
CA SER A 231 21.66 4.04 6.54
C SER A 231 20.17 3.90 6.19
N CYS A 232 19.75 2.73 5.69
CA CYS A 232 18.37 2.45 5.31
C CYS A 232 17.55 2.03 6.54
N THR A 233 17.09 3.01 7.29
CA THR A 233 16.34 2.82 8.54
C THR A 233 14.86 3.19 8.38
N TYR A 234 14.04 2.78 9.35
CA TYR A 234 12.63 3.20 9.42
C TYR A 234 12.46 4.71 9.60
N ALA A 235 13.48 5.43 10.10
CA ALA A 235 13.42 6.88 10.31
C ALA A 235 13.26 7.69 9.00
N GLN A 236 13.54 7.07 7.84
CA GLN A 236 13.32 7.71 6.54
C GLN A 236 11.86 7.70 6.09
N LEU A 237 11.03 6.86 6.72
CA LEU A 237 9.62 6.73 6.33
C LEU A 237 8.84 7.93 6.85
N GLU A 238 8.07 8.54 5.97
CA GLU A 238 7.17 9.61 6.36
C GLU A 238 6.08 9.08 7.29
N GLU A 239 5.94 9.68 8.46
CA GLU A 239 4.83 9.45 9.36
C GLU A 239 3.74 10.49 9.06
N PRO A 240 2.59 10.07 8.50
CA PRO A 240 1.50 11.02 8.28
C PRO A 240 0.99 11.57 9.62
N VAL A 241 0.73 12.87 9.67
CA VAL A 241 0.06 13.48 10.82
C VAL A 241 -1.30 12.80 11.01
N ARG A 242 -1.57 12.30 12.21
CA ARG A 242 -2.82 11.61 12.50
C ARG A 242 -3.96 12.61 12.68
N TYR A 243 -4.97 12.52 11.84
CA TYR A 243 -6.23 13.24 11.95
C TYR A 243 -7.37 12.29 12.29
N ASP A 244 -8.38 12.78 13.00
CA ASP A 244 -9.60 11.98 13.21
C ASP A 244 -10.45 11.99 11.93
N LEU A 245 -10.60 10.83 11.33
CA LEU A 245 -11.39 10.67 10.11
C LEU A 245 -12.87 11.03 10.32
N ALA A 246 -13.42 10.77 11.51
CA ALA A 246 -14.82 11.06 11.79
C ALA A 246 -15.07 12.58 11.88
N ASP A 247 -14.17 13.34 12.50
CA ASP A 247 -14.23 14.80 12.56
C ASP A 247 -14.16 15.41 11.15
N PHE A 248 -13.27 14.88 10.31
CA PHE A 248 -13.17 15.30 8.93
C PHE A 248 -14.45 15.01 8.13
N LEU A 249 -14.97 13.79 8.19
CA LEU A 249 -16.20 13.38 7.48
C LEU A 249 -17.42 14.17 7.94
N ALA A 250 -17.46 14.61 9.20
CA ALA A 250 -18.55 15.40 9.76
C ALA A 250 -18.48 16.88 9.36
N SER A 251 -17.29 17.46 9.27
CA SER A 251 -17.09 18.91 9.10
C SER A 251 -16.67 19.30 7.68
N GLY A 252 -16.13 18.37 6.89
CA GLY A 252 -15.41 18.67 5.64
C GLY A 252 -14.15 19.52 5.87
N ARG A 253 -13.76 19.72 7.13
CA ARG A 253 -12.59 20.50 7.55
C ARG A 253 -11.72 19.64 8.45
N VAL A 254 -10.41 19.79 8.30
CA VAL A 254 -9.45 19.20 9.23
C VAL A 254 -9.38 20.14 10.42
N GLY A 255 -9.68 19.63 11.61
CA GLY A 255 -9.50 20.39 12.85
C GLY A 255 -8.05 20.88 12.94
N GLY A 256 -7.88 22.20 13.20
CA GLY A 256 -6.59 22.84 13.43
C GLY A 256 -5.97 22.43 14.76
#